data_76ee04be68eb4e0bd7560daa20725e3c
#
_entry.id   76ee04be68eb4e0bd7560daa20725e3c
#
_cell.length_a   1.000
_cell.length_b   1.000
_cell.length_c   1.000
_cell.angle_alpha   90.00
_cell.angle_beta   90.00
_cell.angle_gamma   90.00
#
_symmetry.space_group_name_H-M   'P 1'
#
loop_
_entity.id
_entity.type
_entity.pdbx_description
1 polymer ?
#
loop_
_entity_poly.entity_id
_entity_poly.type
_entity_poly.pdbx_seq_one_letter_code
_entity_poly.pdbx_strand_id
1 'polypeptide(L)'
;DKGLPYEELETSLVRSEAEVLIFDTEHLAAVEQLRAAQTTKVSTFICMDASADYVSVAQLRSEAKQAGEAELARYQALPIDAKALALIIFTSGTTSLAKAVMLSQYNIVENVYALQCCENVYRGDVNMAFLPYHHTFGATGQLVMLAAGAATTYCDGLKYLQKNIVEYRISVFFCVPLLIEAIYKRIMMTVKKEGLERKVRFGLKLSGLLLRCGIDIRRKLFKQILDQLGGNLR
;
A
#
# COMPACT_ATOMS: atom_id res chain seq x y z
N ASP A 1 -1.68 9.28 8.29
CA ASP A 1 -1.91 10.16 7.12
C ASP A 1 -1.11 11.44 7.30
N LYS A 2 -0.21 11.76 6.37
CA LYS A 2 0.65 12.95 6.46
C LYS A 2 -0.10 14.28 6.28
N GLY A 3 -1.37 14.25 5.92
CA GLY A 3 -2.23 15.43 5.81
C GLY A 3 -3.13 15.68 7.03
N LEU A 4 -2.94 14.95 8.14
CA LEU A 4 -3.75 15.14 9.33
C LEU A 4 -3.48 16.51 9.99
N PRO A 5 -4.52 17.26 10.39
CA PRO A 5 -4.38 18.39 11.28
C PRO A 5 -3.73 17.99 12.62
N TYR A 6 -3.05 18.93 13.27
CA TYR A 6 -2.36 18.67 14.55
C TYR A 6 -3.29 18.08 15.61
N GLU A 7 -4.50 18.61 15.76
CA GLU A 7 -5.47 18.18 16.77
C GLU A 7 -5.93 16.73 16.56
N GLU A 8 -6.03 16.30 15.29
CA GLU A 8 -6.38 14.92 14.97
C GLU A 8 -5.20 13.97 15.21
N LEU A 9 -3.97 14.41 14.94
CA LEU A 9 -2.75 13.68 15.26
C LEU A 9 -2.64 13.46 16.77
N GLU A 10 -2.72 14.54 17.54
CA GLU A 10 -2.65 14.50 19.01
C GLU A 10 -3.74 13.57 19.60
N THR A 11 -4.99 13.76 19.17
CA THR A 11 -6.12 12.90 19.59
C THR A 11 -5.88 11.43 19.28
N SER A 12 -5.32 11.13 18.11
CA SER A 12 -5.01 9.76 17.72
C SER A 12 -3.91 9.14 18.58
N LEU A 13 -2.86 9.90 18.90
CA LEU A 13 -1.79 9.45 19.79
C LEU A 13 -2.24 9.25 21.23
N VAL A 14 -3.07 10.15 21.74
CA VAL A 14 -3.69 10.00 23.09
C VAL A 14 -4.54 8.72 23.14
N ARG A 15 -5.42 8.53 22.15
CA ARG A 15 -6.35 7.40 22.13
C ARG A 15 -5.70 6.05 21.87
N SER A 16 -4.61 6.02 21.11
CA SER A 16 -3.84 4.79 20.87
C SER A 16 -2.87 4.48 22.00
N GLU A 17 -2.68 5.41 22.94
CA GLU A 17 -1.68 5.30 24.00
C GLU A 17 -0.27 5.03 23.47
N ALA A 18 0.04 5.59 22.29
CA ALA A 18 1.32 5.38 21.64
C ALA A 18 2.48 5.92 22.50
N GLU A 19 3.51 5.11 22.68
CA GLU A 19 4.71 5.46 23.43
C GLU A 19 5.88 5.86 22.52
N VAL A 20 5.83 5.44 21.24
CA VAL A 20 6.86 5.71 20.22
C VAL A 20 6.21 6.40 19.03
N LEU A 21 6.80 7.51 18.58
CA LEU A 21 6.41 8.20 17.35
C LEU A 21 7.55 8.16 16.35
N ILE A 22 7.29 7.56 15.18
CA ILE A 22 8.18 7.59 14.04
C ILE A 22 7.67 8.63 13.05
N PHE A 23 8.52 9.59 12.66
CA PHE A 23 8.14 10.72 11.83
C PHE A 23 9.22 11.07 10.81
N ASP A 24 8.88 11.80 9.77
CA ASP A 24 9.82 12.40 8.81
C ASP A 24 10.07 13.90 9.10
N THR A 25 11.08 14.47 8.48
CA THR A 25 11.46 15.88 8.69
C THR A 25 10.39 16.88 8.24
N GLU A 26 9.47 16.49 7.35
CA GLU A 26 8.35 17.34 6.93
C GLU A 26 7.39 17.64 8.10
N HIS A 27 7.33 16.74 9.11
CA HIS A 27 6.43 16.84 10.26
C HIS A 27 7.11 17.37 11.54
N LEU A 28 8.36 17.83 11.45
CA LEU A 28 9.14 18.26 12.62
C LEU A 28 8.41 19.30 13.48
N ALA A 29 7.78 20.30 12.86
CA ALA A 29 7.06 21.35 13.61
C ALA A 29 5.90 20.78 14.45
N ALA A 30 5.14 19.82 13.93
CA ALA A 30 4.06 19.17 14.66
C ALA A 30 4.61 18.31 15.81
N VAL A 31 5.73 17.64 15.59
CA VAL A 31 6.43 16.83 16.61
C VAL A 31 6.94 17.70 17.76
N GLU A 32 7.56 18.85 17.46
CA GLU A 32 8.02 19.80 18.49
C GLU A 32 6.84 20.36 19.31
N GLN A 33 5.74 20.69 18.65
CA GLN A 33 4.52 21.13 19.31
C GLN A 33 4.00 20.04 20.25
N LEU A 34 3.92 18.79 19.80
CA LEU A 34 3.48 17.64 20.58
C LEU A 34 4.36 17.39 21.81
N ARG A 35 5.68 17.49 21.60
CA ARG A 35 6.67 17.32 22.66
C ARG A 35 6.56 18.42 23.74
N ALA A 36 6.32 19.65 23.32
CA ALA A 36 6.11 20.78 24.23
C ALA A 36 4.77 20.67 25.00
N ALA A 37 3.71 20.18 24.36
CA ALA A 37 2.39 20.05 24.97
C ALA A 37 2.33 18.96 26.05
N GLN A 38 3.13 17.90 25.95
CA GLN A 38 3.18 16.77 26.91
C GLN A 38 1.81 16.14 27.19
N THR A 39 0.92 16.15 26.22
CA THR A 39 -0.47 15.65 26.33
C THR A 39 -0.60 14.15 26.02
N THR A 40 0.45 13.53 25.48
CA THR A 40 0.45 12.13 25.03
C THR A 40 1.38 11.27 25.88
N LYS A 41 1.29 9.95 25.72
CA LYS A 41 2.26 9.00 26.31
C LYS A 41 3.54 8.83 25.50
N VAL A 42 3.70 9.55 24.37
CA VAL A 42 4.88 9.45 23.53
C VAL A 42 6.14 9.91 24.30
N SER A 43 7.02 8.98 24.56
CA SER A 43 8.28 9.20 25.27
C SER A 43 9.51 9.06 24.31
N THR A 44 9.32 8.37 23.20
CA THR A 44 10.38 8.09 22.22
C THR A 44 10.02 8.65 20.85
N PHE A 45 10.90 9.48 20.31
CA PHE A 45 10.73 10.12 19.01
C PHE A 45 11.85 9.65 18.09
N ILE A 46 11.48 9.05 16.92
CA ILE A 46 12.41 8.49 15.94
C ILE A 46 12.19 9.18 14.60
N CYS A 47 13.22 9.84 14.08
CA CYS A 47 13.18 10.47 12.77
C CYS A 47 13.50 9.44 11.68
N MET A 48 12.69 9.39 10.61
CA MET A 48 12.97 8.54 9.44
C MET A 48 14.21 9.00 8.69
N ASP A 49 14.42 10.32 8.65
CA ASP A 49 15.56 10.96 8.01
C ASP A 49 16.76 11.09 8.97
N ALA A 50 17.91 11.47 8.43
CA ALA A 50 19.04 11.83 9.28
C ALA A 50 18.72 13.10 10.08
N SER A 51 18.94 13.05 11.40
CA SER A 51 18.67 14.16 12.31
C SER A 51 19.79 14.30 13.31
N ALA A 52 20.10 15.53 13.71
CA ALA A 52 21.01 15.82 14.81
C ALA A 52 20.31 15.78 16.18
N ASP A 53 19.00 16.09 16.21
CA ASP A 53 18.23 16.28 17.44
C ASP A 53 17.42 15.04 17.86
N TYR A 54 17.27 14.09 16.94
CA TYR A 54 16.48 12.86 17.14
C TYR A 54 17.25 11.62 16.69
N VAL A 55 17.03 10.52 17.39
CA VAL A 55 17.50 9.20 16.94
C VAL A 55 16.89 8.91 15.57
N SER A 56 17.74 8.57 14.61
CA SER A 56 17.28 8.26 13.25
C SER A 56 17.13 6.76 13.02
N VAL A 57 16.28 6.39 12.05
CA VAL A 57 16.14 4.99 11.62
C VAL A 57 17.48 4.44 11.11
N ALA A 58 18.31 5.26 10.45
CA ALA A 58 19.63 4.86 9.99
C ALA A 58 20.58 4.54 11.15
N GLN A 59 20.54 5.34 12.23
CA GLN A 59 21.31 5.09 13.45
C GLN A 59 20.87 3.77 14.10
N LEU A 60 19.56 3.57 14.34
CA LEU A 60 19.04 2.33 14.93
C LEU A 60 19.43 1.09 14.12
N ARG A 61 19.40 1.19 12.78
CA ARG A 61 19.85 0.10 11.90
C ARG A 61 21.35 -0.19 12.04
N SER A 62 22.17 0.83 12.26
CA SER A 62 23.60 0.67 12.49
C SER A 62 23.87 0.00 13.84
N GLU A 63 23.20 0.43 14.89
CA GLU A 63 23.28 -0.14 16.24
C GLU A 63 22.80 -1.62 16.23
N ALA A 64 21.67 -1.91 15.57
CA ALA A 64 21.18 -3.27 15.45
C ALA A 64 22.15 -4.22 14.74
N LYS A 65 22.88 -3.74 13.74
CA LYS A 65 23.95 -4.55 13.09
C LYS A 65 25.12 -4.88 14.02
N GLN A 66 25.36 -4.04 15.02
CA GLN A 66 26.43 -4.23 16.01
C GLN A 66 25.97 -5.08 17.22
N ALA A 67 24.66 -5.25 17.40
CA ALA A 67 24.09 -5.97 18.54
C ALA A 67 24.42 -7.46 18.61
N GLY A 68 24.83 -8.06 17.47
CA GLY A 68 25.33 -9.43 17.42
C GLY A 68 24.24 -10.52 17.45
N GLU A 69 24.69 -11.78 17.37
CA GLU A 69 23.80 -12.95 17.27
C GLU A 69 22.95 -13.19 18.52
N ALA A 70 23.45 -12.82 19.69
CA ALA A 70 22.73 -13.03 20.94
C ALA A 70 21.45 -12.19 21.04
N GLU A 71 21.49 -10.93 20.62
CA GLU A 71 20.32 -10.05 20.58
C GLU A 71 19.34 -10.48 19.50
N LEU A 72 19.82 -10.93 18.34
CA LEU A 72 18.98 -11.51 17.31
C LEU A 72 18.24 -12.76 17.80
N ALA A 73 18.94 -13.68 18.48
CA ALA A 73 18.36 -14.88 19.07
C ALA A 73 17.30 -14.53 20.13
N ARG A 74 17.57 -13.52 20.97
CA ARG A 74 16.61 -13.02 21.97
C ARG A 74 15.35 -12.46 21.30
N TYR A 75 15.49 -11.67 20.25
CA TYR A 75 14.36 -11.13 19.47
C TYR A 75 13.52 -12.26 18.84
N GLN A 76 14.20 -13.25 18.24
CA GLN A 76 13.52 -14.41 17.62
C GLN A 76 12.81 -15.32 18.62
N ALA A 77 13.24 -15.34 19.88
CA ALA A 77 12.63 -16.12 20.95
C ALA A 77 11.40 -15.42 21.59
N LEU A 78 11.10 -14.19 21.20
CA LEU A 78 9.92 -13.49 21.73
C LEU A 78 8.63 -14.26 21.37
N PRO A 79 7.74 -14.51 22.36
CA PRO A 79 6.49 -15.20 22.09
C PRO A 79 5.57 -14.34 21.23
N ILE A 80 4.93 -14.96 20.25
CA ILE A 80 3.92 -14.32 19.40
C ILE A 80 2.54 -14.74 19.91
N ASP A 81 1.80 -13.79 20.45
CA ASP A 81 0.37 -14.00 20.73
C ASP A 81 -0.45 -13.45 19.53
N ALA A 82 -0.97 -14.38 18.74
CA ALA A 82 -1.76 -14.05 17.57
C ALA A 82 -3.06 -13.28 17.89
N LYS A 83 -3.55 -13.36 19.12
CA LYS A 83 -4.77 -12.66 19.59
C LYS A 83 -4.49 -11.30 20.22
N ALA A 84 -3.24 -10.99 20.52
CA ALA A 84 -2.87 -9.69 21.02
C ALA A 84 -3.16 -8.57 20.01
N LEU A 85 -3.38 -7.37 20.50
CA LEU A 85 -3.51 -6.16 19.68
C LEU A 85 -2.22 -5.96 18.87
N ALA A 86 -2.36 -5.86 17.56
CA ALA A 86 -1.24 -5.68 16.64
C ALA A 86 -1.30 -4.36 15.88
N LEU A 87 -2.51 -3.83 15.62
CA LEU A 87 -2.69 -2.66 14.79
C LEU A 87 -3.93 -1.88 15.25
N ILE A 88 -3.81 -0.56 15.32
CA ILE A 88 -4.94 0.37 15.47
C ILE A 88 -5.01 1.22 14.20
N ILE A 89 -6.17 1.20 13.54
CA ILE A 89 -6.42 2.05 12.37
C ILE A 89 -7.54 3.03 12.70
N PHE A 90 -7.26 4.31 12.51
CA PHE A 90 -8.26 5.36 12.64
C PHE A 90 -9.04 5.51 11.34
N THR A 91 -10.36 5.38 11.40
CA THR A 91 -11.24 5.55 10.24
C THR A 91 -12.06 6.82 10.39
N SER A 92 -12.23 7.58 9.30
CA SER A 92 -13.17 8.69 9.25
C SER A 92 -14.59 8.16 9.46
N GLY A 93 -15.12 8.34 10.67
CA GLY A 93 -16.50 8.00 10.98
C GLY A 93 -17.46 9.04 10.41
N THR A 94 -18.76 8.71 10.33
CA THR A 94 -19.83 9.67 10.06
C THR A 94 -20.09 10.63 11.24
N THR A 95 -19.41 10.41 12.36
CA THR A 95 -19.41 11.22 13.59
C THR A 95 -18.12 12.03 13.67
N SER A 96 -18.13 13.12 14.43
CA SER A 96 -17.02 14.09 14.55
C SER A 96 -15.66 13.53 15.00
N LEU A 97 -15.61 12.31 15.54
CA LEU A 97 -14.37 11.68 15.98
C LEU A 97 -14.08 10.39 15.19
N ALA A 98 -12.86 10.27 14.65
CA ALA A 98 -12.39 9.06 14.00
C ALA A 98 -12.50 7.84 14.94
N LYS A 99 -12.95 6.70 14.42
CA LYS A 99 -13.02 5.45 15.20
C LYS A 99 -11.67 4.74 15.18
N ALA A 100 -11.18 4.33 16.35
CA ALA A 100 -9.98 3.52 16.50
C ALA A 100 -10.35 2.04 16.37
N VAL A 101 -10.09 1.45 15.22
CA VAL A 101 -10.34 0.03 14.95
C VAL A 101 -9.13 -0.78 15.41
N MET A 102 -9.35 -1.66 16.38
CA MET A 102 -8.33 -2.51 16.99
C MET A 102 -8.31 -3.87 16.27
N LEU A 103 -7.15 -4.25 15.75
CA LEU A 103 -6.95 -5.50 15.01
C LEU A 103 -5.85 -6.35 15.69
N SER A 104 -6.14 -7.63 15.88
CA SER A 104 -5.12 -8.60 16.29
C SER A 104 -4.30 -9.08 15.08
N GLN A 105 -3.16 -9.72 15.32
CA GLN A 105 -2.41 -10.41 14.26
C GLN A 105 -3.29 -11.45 13.56
N TYR A 106 -4.12 -12.17 14.31
CA TYR A 106 -5.05 -13.16 13.78
C TYR A 106 -6.01 -12.54 12.76
N ASN A 107 -6.62 -11.39 13.05
CA ASN A 107 -7.53 -10.72 12.11
C ASN A 107 -6.81 -10.37 10.80
N ILE A 108 -5.58 -9.90 10.88
CA ILE A 108 -4.79 -9.51 9.72
C ILE A 108 -4.43 -10.74 8.87
N VAL A 109 -3.92 -11.80 9.51
CA VAL A 109 -3.49 -13.03 8.83
C VAL A 109 -4.65 -13.75 8.16
N GLU A 110 -5.81 -13.87 8.85
CA GLU A 110 -7.02 -14.48 8.27
C GLU A 110 -7.49 -13.71 7.03
N ASN A 111 -7.43 -12.38 7.06
CA ASN A 111 -7.81 -11.58 5.90
C ASN A 111 -6.81 -11.76 4.74
N VAL A 112 -5.51 -11.82 5.02
CA VAL A 112 -4.46 -12.10 4.02
C VAL A 112 -4.67 -13.50 3.40
N TYR A 113 -4.95 -14.51 4.23
CA TYR A 113 -5.22 -15.88 3.78
C TYR A 113 -6.47 -15.94 2.90
N ALA A 114 -7.57 -15.31 3.32
CA ALA A 114 -8.79 -15.25 2.54
C ALA A 114 -8.57 -14.61 1.15
N LEU A 115 -7.80 -13.51 1.09
CA LEU A 115 -7.44 -12.88 -0.18
C LEU A 115 -6.57 -13.78 -1.05
N GLN A 116 -5.61 -14.51 -0.48
CA GLN A 116 -4.82 -15.48 -1.25
C GLN A 116 -5.65 -16.64 -1.81
N CYS A 117 -6.74 -17.01 -1.14
CA CYS A 117 -7.67 -18.02 -1.65
C CYS A 117 -8.55 -17.49 -2.80
N CYS A 118 -8.83 -16.18 -2.83
CA CYS A 118 -9.69 -15.57 -3.83
C CYS A 118 -8.92 -14.99 -5.02
N GLU A 119 -7.71 -14.49 -4.78
CA GLU A 119 -6.91 -13.78 -5.76
C GLU A 119 -5.71 -14.62 -6.22
N ASN A 120 -5.51 -14.65 -7.53
CA ASN A 120 -4.42 -15.40 -8.14
C ASN A 120 -3.11 -14.60 -8.09
N VAL A 121 -2.47 -14.54 -6.93
CA VAL A 121 -1.15 -13.92 -6.74
C VAL A 121 -0.12 -15.01 -6.55
N TYR A 122 0.97 -14.97 -7.32
CA TYR A 122 1.98 -16.02 -7.33
C TYR A 122 3.38 -15.45 -7.07
N ARG A 123 4.28 -16.33 -6.64
CA ARG A 123 5.70 -16.03 -6.61
C ARG A 123 6.18 -15.66 -8.01
N GLY A 124 6.87 -14.52 -8.13
CA GLY A 124 7.29 -13.96 -9.42
C GLY A 124 6.35 -12.88 -9.97
N ASP A 125 5.19 -12.66 -9.35
CA ASP A 125 4.40 -11.49 -9.63
C ASP A 125 5.09 -10.22 -9.12
N VAL A 126 4.77 -9.12 -9.77
CA VAL A 126 5.24 -7.79 -9.42
C VAL A 126 4.05 -6.89 -9.22
N ASN A 127 3.89 -6.39 -7.99
CA ASN A 127 2.90 -5.38 -7.63
C ASN A 127 3.53 -3.99 -7.60
N MET A 128 2.73 -2.99 -7.80
CA MET A 128 3.11 -1.61 -7.53
C MET A 128 2.31 -1.07 -6.35
N ALA A 129 3.02 -0.78 -5.25
CA ALA A 129 2.45 -0.13 -4.09
C ALA A 129 2.21 1.35 -4.39
N PHE A 130 0.97 1.75 -4.31
CA PHE A 130 0.53 3.10 -4.57
C PHE A 130 -0.56 3.53 -3.59
N LEU A 131 -1.28 2.56 -3.01
CA LEU A 131 -2.29 2.83 -1.98
C LEU A 131 -1.62 3.17 -0.65
N PRO A 132 -2.18 4.12 0.11
CA PRO A 132 -1.64 4.50 1.42
C PRO A 132 -1.72 3.35 2.43
N TYR A 133 -0.65 3.11 3.15
CA TYR A 133 -0.59 2.03 4.16
C TYR A 133 -1.35 2.33 5.46
N HIS A 134 -1.74 3.58 5.69
CA HIS A 134 -2.63 3.94 6.80
C HIS A 134 -4.09 3.51 6.55
N HIS A 135 -4.42 3.05 5.33
CA HIS A 135 -5.68 2.39 5.03
C HIS A 135 -5.52 0.87 4.97
N THR A 136 -6.52 0.15 5.49
CA THR A 136 -6.52 -1.33 5.54
C THR A 136 -6.24 -1.97 4.19
N PHE A 137 -6.84 -1.46 3.11
CA PHE A 137 -6.68 -2.05 1.78
C PHE A 137 -5.23 -1.96 1.27
N GLY A 138 -4.55 -0.83 1.45
CA GLY A 138 -3.14 -0.68 1.08
C GLY A 138 -2.22 -1.58 1.92
N ALA A 139 -2.42 -1.59 3.23
CA ALA A 139 -1.64 -2.42 4.14
C ALA A 139 -1.85 -3.93 3.88
N THR A 140 -3.11 -4.37 3.74
CA THR A 140 -3.42 -5.79 3.48
C THR A 140 -2.90 -6.24 2.12
N GLY A 141 -3.04 -5.41 1.07
CA GLY A 141 -2.49 -5.70 -0.25
C GLY A 141 -0.99 -5.95 -0.22
N GLN A 142 -0.23 -5.16 0.54
CA GLN A 142 1.20 -5.38 0.74
C GLN A 142 1.50 -6.70 1.45
N LEU A 143 0.74 -7.03 2.49
CA LEU A 143 0.92 -8.29 3.24
C LEU A 143 0.59 -9.51 2.38
N VAL A 144 -0.42 -9.42 1.50
CA VAL A 144 -0.73 -10.47 0.51
C VAL A 144 0.46 -10.73 -0.42
N MET A 145 1.10 -9.66 -0.91
CA MET A 145 2.29 -9.79 -1.77
C MET A 145 3.44 -10.47 -1.03
N LEU A 146 3.72 -10.06 0.21
CA LEU A 146 4.76 -10.68 1.04
C LEU A 146 4.46 -12.16 1.29
N ALA A 147 3.22 -12.51 1.64
CA ALA A 147 2.82 -13.88 1.91
C ALA A 147 2.87 -14.76 0.65
N ALA A 148 2.61 -14.21 -0.54
CA ALA A 148 2.75 -14.91 -1.82
C ALA A 148 4.21 -15.03 -2.30
N GLY A 149 5.16 -14.35 -1.65
CA GLY A 149 6.55 -14.25 -2.12
C GLY A 149 6.68 -13.45 -3.42
N ALA A 150 5.75 -12.54 -3.67
CA ALA A 150 5.74 -11.64 -4.82
C ALA A 150 6.56 -10.38 -4.55
N ALA A 151 7.06 -9.75 -5.61
CA ALA A 151 7.78 -8.50 -5.49
C ALA A 151 6.83 -7.31 -5.39
N THR A 152 7.24 -6.27 -4.66
CA THR A 152 6.54 -4.99 -4.63
C THR A 152 7.48 -3.88 -5.04
N THR A 153 7.05 -3.04 -5.98
CA THR A 153 7.69 -1.78 -6.36
C THR A 153 6.88 -0.61 -5.82
N TYR A 154 7.48 0.55 -5.74
CA TYR A 154 6.82 1.76 -5.24
C TYR A 154 6.61 2.75 -6.39
N CYS A 155 5.41 3.36 -6.42
CA CYS A 155 5.06 4.34 -7.44
C CYS A 155 5.75 5.69 -7.14
N ASP A 156 6.42 6.27 -8.14
CA ASP A 156 7.05 7.59 -8.04
C ASP A 156 6.04 8.76 -7.93
N GLY A 157 4.76 8.44 -7.93
CA GLY A 157 3.64 9.37 -7.85
C GLY A 157 2.64 9.17 -9.00
N LEU A 158 1.40 9.63 -8.80
CA LEU A 158 0.28 9.40 -9.74
C LEU A 158 0.58 9.80 -11.19
N LYS A 159 1.36 10.87 -11.39
CA LYS A 159 1.76 11.31 -12.74
C LYS A 159 2.66 10.33 -13.47
N TYR A 160 3.38 9.47 -12.75
CA TYR A 160 4.29 8.48 -13.30
C TYR A 160 3.69 7.06 -13.37
N LEU A 161 2.45 6.89 -12.91
CA LEU A 161 1.80 5.59 -12.80
C LEU A 161 1.94 4.72 -14.05
N GLN A 162 1.58 5.24 -15.23
CA GLN A 162 1.65 4.49 -16.48
C GLN A 162 3.10 4.14 -16.84
N LYS A 163 4.04 5.05 -16.65
CA LYS A 163 5.46 4.82 -16.87
C LYS A 163 5.97 3.69 -15.96
N ASN A 164 5.66 3.76 -14.66
CA ASN A 164 6.08 2.75 -13.70
C ASN A 164 5.44 1.37 -13.94
N ILE A 165 4.17 1.30 -14.39
CA ILE A 165 3.54 0.03 -14.77
C ILE A 165 4.36 -0.69 -15.86
N VAL A 166 4.81 0.05 -16.86
CA VAL A 166 5.62 -0.49 -17.99
C VAL A 166 7.03 -0.82 -17.52
N GLU A 167 7.70 0.12 -16.85
CA GLU A 167 9.10 0.04 -16.44
C GLU A 167 9.35 -1.13 -15.48
N TYR A 168 8.48 -1.30 -14.48
CA TYR A 168 8.59 -2.37 -13.49
C TYR A 168 7.89 -3.66 -13.90
N ARG A 169 7.30 -3.71 -15.11
CA ARG A 169 6.61 -4.89 -15.64
C ARG A 169 5.55 -5.43 -14.70
N ILE A 170 4.73 -4.56 -14.17
CA ILE A 170 3.69 -4.89 -13.19
C ILE A 170 2.76 -5.96 -13.74
N SER A 171 2.53 -7.02 -12.97
CA SER A 171 1.64 -8.14 -13.32
C SER A 171 0.35 -8.16 -12.50
N VAL A 172 0.39 -7.64 -11.27
CA VAL A 172 -0.75 -7.52 -10.34
C VAL A 172 -0.79 -6.11 -9.80
N PHE A 173 -1.98 -5.56 -9.65
CA PHE A 173 -2.10 -4.18 -9.21
C PHE A 173 -3.32 -4.01 -8.28
N PHE A 174 -3.05 -3.80 -6.99
CA PHE A 174 -4.09 -3.42 -6.04
C PHE A 174 -4.43 -1.95 -6.19
N CYS A 175 -5.63 -1.65 -6.62
CA CYS A 175 -6.05 -0.28 -6.87
C CYS A 175 -7.52 -0.02 -6.49
N VAL A 176 -7.87 1.25 -6.40
CA VAL A 176 -9.25 1.70 -6.17
C VAL A 176 -9.99 1.91 -7.48
N PRO A 177 -11.34 1.77 -7.51
CA PRO A 177 -12.12 1.93 -8.74
C PRO A 177 -11.86 3.22 -9.51
N LEU A 178 -11.68 4.33 -8.79
CA LEU A 178 -11.39 5.64 -9.39
C LEU A 178 -10.15 5.62 -10.30
N LEU A 179 -9.14 4.85 -9.93
CA LEU A 179 -7.92 4.72 -10.73
C LEU A 179 -8.17 3.91 -12.01
N ILE A 180 -8.93 2.81 -11.92
CA ILE A 180 -9.31 2.00 -13.08
C ILE A 180 -10.11 2.87 -14.06
N GLU A 181 -11.05 3.68 -13.56
CA GLU A 181 -11.81 4.62 -14.38
C GLU A 181 -10.91 5.65 -15.06
N ALA A 182 -9.92 6.18 -14.34
CA ALA A 182 -8.98 7.16 -14.90
C ALA A 182 -8.13 6.54 -16.03
N ILE A 183 -7.63 5.31 -15.82
CA ILE A 183 -6.89 4.56 -16.86
C ILE A 183 -7.81 4.29 -18.07
N TYR A 184 -9.02 3.81 -17.83
CA TYR A 184 -10.02 3.56 -18.89
C TYR A 184 -10.33 4.82 -19.70
N LYS A 185 -10.62 5.95 -19.03
CA LYS A 185 -10.87 7.24 -19.69
C LYS A 185 -9.69 7.66 -20.57
N ARG A 186 -8.47 7.50 -20.09
CA ARG A 186 -7.25 7.83 -20.84
C ARG A 186 -7.08 6.95 -22.08
N ILE A 187 -7.31 5.64 -21.96
CA ILE A 187 -7.29 4.71 -23.09
C ILE A 187 -8.34 5.12 -24.12
N MET A 188 -9.58 5.39 -23.70
CA MET A 188 -10.66 5.77 -24.60
C MET A 188 -10.43 7.11 -25.29
N MET A 189 -9.80 8.08 -24.62
CA MET A 189 -9.39 9.34 -25.26
C MET A 189 -8.35 9.09 -26.38
N THR A 190 -7.36 8.21 -26.16
CA THR A 190 -6.39 7.83 -27.19
C THR A 190 -7.07 7.11 -28.36
N VAL A 191 -7.93 6.13 -28.09
CA VAL A 191 -8.71 5.41 -29.09
C VAL A 191 -9.53 6.37 -29.95
N LYS A 192 -10.15 7.39 -29.35
CA LYS A 192 -10.92 8.42 -30.04
C LYS A 192 -10.02 9.30 -30.92
N LYS A 193 -8.89 9.76 -30.35
CA LYS A 193 -7.93 10.58 -31.08
C LYS A 193 -7.38 9.89 -32.32
N GLU A 194 -7.20 8.58 -32.26
CA GLU A 194 -6.71 7.75 -33.37
C GLU A 194 -7.82 7.25 -34.33
N GLY A 195 -9.10 7.59 -34.05
CA GLY A 195 -10.24 7.17 -34.86
C GLY A 195 -10.55 5.65 -34.81
N LEU A 196 -10.07 4.97 -33.76
CA LEU A 196 -10.17 3.52 -33.62
C LEU A 196 -11.44 3.04 -32.88
N GLU A 197 -12.36 3.92 -32.52
CA GLU A 197 -13.56 3.61 -31.72
C GLU A 197 -14.41 2.46 -32.30
N ARG A 198 -14.62 2.48 -33.64
CA ARG A 198 -15.40 1.43 -34.32
C ARG A 198 -14.69 0.08 -34.24
N LYS A 199 -13.37 0.06 -34.44
CA LYS A 199 -12.55 -1.16 -34.37
C LYS A 199 -12.55 -1.75 -32.95
N VAL A 200 -12.36 -0.92 -31.93
CA VAL A 200 -12.37 -1.35 -30.54
C VAL A 200 -13.75 -1.89 -30.15
N ARG A 201 -14.84 -1.20 -30.52
CA ARG A 201 -16.20 -1.67 -30.27
C ARG A 201 -16.52 -3.00 -30.95
N PHE A 202 -16.11 -3.17 -32.19
CA PHE A 202 -16.24 -4.45 -32.91
C PHE A 202 -15.41 -5.55 -32.23
N GLY A 203 -14.16 -5.26 -31.87
CA GLY A 203 -13.27 -6.17 -31.15
C GLY A 203 -13.85 -6.64 -29.83
N LEU A 204 -14.45 -5.74 -29.04
CA LEU A 204 -15.11 -6.09 -27.77
C LEU A 204 -16.30 -7.03 -27.98
N LYS A 205 -17.14 -6.78 -29.00
CA LYS A 205 -18.27 -7.67 -29.34
C LYS A 205 -17.78 -9.05 -29.77
N LEU A 206 -16.80 -9.09 -30.69
CA LEU A 206 -16.24 -10.34 -31.21
C LEU A 206 -15.57 -11.16 -30.11
N SER A 207 -14.72 -10.52 -29.30
CA SER A 207 -14.04 -11.22 -28.21
C SER A 207 -15.01 -11.74 -27.16
N GLY A 208 -16.08 -10.97 -26.85
CA GLY A 208 -17.13 -11.41 -25.95
C GLY A 208 -17.91 -12.63 -26.46
N LEU A 209 -18.19 -12.68 -27.78
CA LEU A 209 -18.83 -13.84 -28.42
C LEU A 209 -17.93 -15.09 -28.37
N LEU A 210 -16.68 -14.94 -28.74
CA LEU A 210 -15.70 -16.04 -28.76
C LEU A 210 -15.42 -16.56 -27.33
N LEU A 211 -15.41 -15.68 -26.34
CA LEU A 211 -15.22 -16.07 -24.94
C LEU A 211 -16.35 -16.97 -24.44
N ARG A 212 -17.61 -16.75 -24.90
CA ARG A 212 -18.74 -17.65 -24.59
C ARG A 212 -18.56 -19.05 -25.19
N CYS A 213 -17.76 -19.17 -26.25
CA CYS A 213 -17.37 -20.45 -26.85
C CYS A 213 -16.07 -21.02 -26.24
N GLY A 214 -15.57 -20.45 -25.13
CA GLY A 214 -14.33 -20.88 -24.48
C GLY A 214 -13.05 -20.39 -25.17
N ILE A 215 -13.14 -19.53 -26.18
CA ILE A 215 -11.99 -19.03 -26.95
C ILE A 215 -11.63 -17.61 -26.49
N ASP A 216 -10.53 -17.45 -25.76
CA ASP A 216 -10.05 -16.14 -25.33
C ASP A 216 -8.99 -15.57 -26.28
N ILE A 217 -9.37 -14.58 -27.08
CA ILE A 217 -8.49 -13.86 -28.01
C ILE A 217 -8.17 -12.44 -27.53
N ARG A 218 -8.67 -12.01 -26.36
CA ARG A 218 -8.59 -10.62 -25.89
C ARG A 218 -7.15 -10.09 -25.84
N ARG A 219 -6.19 -10.87 -25.34
CA ARG A 219 -4.78 -10.45 -25.28
C ARG A 219 -4.17 -10.23 -26.67
N LYS A 220 -4.55 -11.04 -27.68
CA LYS A 220 -4.08 -10.85 -29.06
C LYS A 220 -4.74 -9.64 -29.71
N LEU A 221 -6.06 -9.52 -29.54
CA LEU A 221 -6.86 -8.50 -30.20
C LEU A 221 -6.56 -7.08 -29.69
N PHE A 222 -6.34 -6.95 -28.39
CA PHE A 222 -6.07 -5.67 -27.72
C PHE A 222 -4.58 -5.48 -27.33
N LYS A 223 -3.68 -6.21 -28.02
CA LYS A 223 -2.25 -6.19 -27.71
C LYS A 223 -1.67 -4.78 -27.61
N GLN A 224 -1.97 -3.90 -28.56
CA GLN A 224 -1.46 -2.52 -28.55
C GLN A 224 -1.89 -1.73 -27.29
N ILE A 225 -3.12 -1.94 -26.80
CA ILE A 225 -3.61 -1.30 -25.58
C ILE A 225 -2.90 -1.90 -24.36
N LEU A 226 -2.78 -3.23 -24.33
CA LEU A 226 -2.12 -3.93 -23.23
C LEU A 226 -0.62 -3.63 -23.15
N ASP A 227 0.04 -3.47 -24.28
CA ASP A 227 1.47 -3.09 -24.35
C ASP A 227 1.70 -1.70 -23.75
N GLN A 228 0.74 -0.75 -23.87
CA GLN A 228 0.79 0.55 -23.20
C GLN A 228 0.64 0.45 -21.67
N LEU A 229 0.14 -0.67 -21.17
CA LEU A 229 0.07 -1.04 -19.76
C LEU A 229 1.16 -2.07 -19.39
N GLY A 230 2.25 -2.15 -20.16
CA GLY A 230 3.38 -3.04 -19.92
C GLY A 230 3.21 -4.49 -20.37
N GLY A 231 2.03 -4.87 -20.88
CA GLY A 231 1.75 -6.21 -21.43
C GLY A 231 1.69 -7.36 -20.42
N ASN A 232 2.12 -7.14 -19.18
CA ASN A 232 2.21 -8.17 -18.15
C ASN A 232 0.99 -8.18 -17.19
N LEU A 233 0.23 -7.09 -17.13
CA LEU A 233 -0.91 -6.95 -16.22
C LEU A 233 -1.98 -8.02 -16.52
N ARG A 234 -2.46 -8.71 -15.47
CA ARG A 234 -3.42 -9.83 -15.53
C ARG A 234 -4.76 -9.44 -14.94
#